data_1f82729acc18751179eced9b6dde0668
#
_entry.id   1f82729acc18751179eced9b6dde0668
#
_cell.length_a   1.000
_cell.length_b   1.000
_cell.length_c   1.000
_cell.angle_alpha   90.00
_cell.angle_beta   90.00
_cell.angle_gamma   90.00
#
_symmetry.space_group_name_H-M   'P 1'
#
loop_
_entity.id
_entity.type
_entity.pdbx_description
1 polymer ?
#
loop_
_entity_poly.entity_id
_entity_poly.type
_entity_poly.pdbx_seq_one_letter_code
_entity_poly.pdbx_strand_id
1 'polypeptide(L)'
;MPQFKKWGKHIRASDKSLVFRFSAGSLLLLFLAMIILLNLKAIVTTDWESVSFLQDGSVHFSVTPYRIVTVIVSALVCVIAAFLYQRFQYDRVKQLFHRQKLAKMILENGWYESETTQESGFFKDLPASSKKEKITYFPKLYYRMDNGLLYIRTEITLGKYQDQLLHLEKKLETGLYCELVSKELKDSYVEYVLLYDTIANRITINEVQAEHGSLRLMKNVWWEYDKLPHMLISGGTGGGKTYFILTIIEALLR
;
A
#
# COMPACT_ATOMS: atom_id res chain seq x y z
N MET A 1 -6.77 -16.48 18.49
CA MET A 1 -6.83 -15.67 17.26
C MET A 1 -6.61 -14.14 17.39
N PRO A 2 -6.19 -13.55 18.52
CA PRO A 2 -5.93 -12.08 18.58
C PRO A 2 -4.53 -11.65 18.09
N GLN A 3 -3.59 -12.56 17.89
CA GLN A 3 -2.22 -12.21 17.47
C GLN A 3 -2.13 -11.74 16.00
N PHE A 4 -2.99 -12.20 15.11
CA PHE A 4 -2.96 -11.83 13.69
C PHE A 4 -3.24 -10.34 13.41
N LYS A 5 -3.95 -9.64 14.27
CA LYS A 5 -4.21 -8.20 14.14
C LYS A 5 -2.93 -7.35 14.30
N LYS A 6 -1.90 -7.86 14.99
CA LYS A 6 -0.59 -7.22 15.18
C LYS A 6 0.38 -7.42 13.99
N TRP A 7 0.12 -8.39 13.10
CA TRP A 7 1.04 -8.75 12.01
C TRP A 7 0.93 -7.85 10.79
N GLY A 8 -0.16 -7.12 10.63
CA GLY A 8 -0.40 -6.26 9.48
C GLY A 8 -1.32 -6.88 8.43
N LYS A 9 -1.31 -6.32 7.23
CA LYS A 9 -2.17 -6.77 6.11
C LYS A 9 -1.51 -7.93 5.38
N HIS A 10 -2.24 -9.04 5.23
CA HIS A 10 -1.81 -10.19 4.44
C HIS A 10 -1.79 -9.86 2.95
N ILE A 11 -0.71 -10.24 2.27
CA ILE A 11 -0.54 -10.06 0.83
C ILE A 11 -1.11 -11.30 0.12
N ARG A 12 -1.96 -11.05 -0.87
CA ARG A 12 -2.64 -12.10 -1.66
C ARG A 12 -2.24 -12.01 -3.13
N ALA A 13 -2.37 -13.09 -3.85
CA ALA A 13 -2.17 -13.11 -5.31
C ALA A 13 -3.07 -12.09 -6.05
N SER A 14 -4.29 -11.85 -5.53
CA SER A 14 -5.20 -10.84 -6.06
C SER A 14 -4.68 -9.40 -5.96
N ASP A 15 -3.70 -9.15 -5.08
CA ASP A 15 -3.12 -7.81 -4.88
C ASP A 15 -2.25 -7.35 -6.08
N LYS A 16 -1.97 -8.22 -7.06
CA LYS A 16 -1.24 -7.87 -8.30
C LYS A 16 -1.84 -6.68 -9.07
N SER A 17 -3.13 -6.43 -8.93
CA SER A 17 -3.87 -5.33 -9.57
C SER A 17 -4.54 -4.40 -8.56
N LEU A 18 -4.04 -4.35 -7.32
CA LEU A 18 -4.68 -3.66 -6.20
C LEU A 18 -4.86 -2.17 -6.47
N VAL A 19 -3.82 -1.50 -6.97
CA VAL A 19 -3.85 -0.06 -7.26
C VAL A 19 -4.90 0.24 -8.33
N PHE A 20 -4.89 -0.52 -9.43
CA PHE A 20 -5.86 -0.33 -10.51
C PHE A 20 -7.29 -0.54 -10.04
N ARG A 21 -7.55 -1.64 -9.31
CA ARG A 21 -8.90 -1.93 -8.78
C ARG A 21 -9.39 -0.85 -7.83
N PHE A 22 -8.52 -0.38 -6.95
CA PHE A 22 -8.87 0.65 -5.98
C PHE A 22 -9.11 1.99 -6.68
N SER A 23 -8.21 2.42 -7.58
CA SER A 23 -8.34 3.69 -8.28
C SER A 23 -9.52 3.68 -9.26
N ALA A 24 -9.64 2.65 -10.10
CA ALA A 24 -10.74 2.55 -11.06
C ALA A 24 -12.10 2.44 -10.35
N GLY A 25 -12.19 1.61 -9.31
CA GLY A 25 -13.43 1.44 -8.54
C GLY A 25 -13.87 2.71 -7.82
N SER A 26 -12.94 3.41 -7.15
CA SER A 26 -13.25 4.65 -6.45
C SER A 26 -13.62 5.79 -7.40
N LEU A 27 -12.93 5.92 -8.53
CA LEU A 27 -13.24 6.94 -9.55
C LEU A 27 -14.59 6.66 -10.22
N LEU A 28 -14.88 5.41 -10.56
CA LEU A 28 -16.16 5.02 -11.14
C LEU A 28 -17.33 5.32 -10.18
N LEU A 29 -17.17 4.96 -8.90
CA LEU A 29 -18.17 5.20 -7.87
C LEU A 29 -18.43 6.71 -7.70
N LEU A 30 -17.36 7.50 -7.63
CA LEU A 30 -17.46 8.97 -7.52
C LEU A 30 -18.10 9.57 -8.76
N PHE A 31 -17.75 9.10 -9.97
CA PHE A 31 -18.34 9.55 -11.22
C PHE A 31 -19.84 9.28 -11.28
N LEU A 32 -20.27 8.05 -10.94
CA LEU A 32 -21.68 7.69 -10.88
C LEU A 32 -22.44 8.53 -9.84
N ALA A 33 -21.86 8.72 -8.65
CA ALA A 33 -22.46 9.55 -7.61
C ALA A 33 -22.64 11.00 -8.07
N MET A 34 -21.66 11.56 -8.77
CA MET A 34 -21.76 12.93 -9.32
C MET A 34 -22.81 13.04 -10.41
N ILE A 35 -22.92 12.07 -11.33
CA ILE A 35 -23.98 12.05 -12.33
C ILE A 35 -25.37 12.01 -11.69
N ILE A 36 -25.56 11.13 -10.71
CA ILE A 36 -26.82 11.01 -9.98
C ILE A 36 -27.16 12.34 -9.30
N LEU A 37 -26.20 12.94 -8.60
CA LEU A 37 -26.40 14.18 -7.84
C LEU A 37 -26.75 15.34 -8.77
N LEU A 38 -26.05 15.51 -9.89
CA LEU A 38 -26.32 16.59 -10.85
C LEU A 38 -27.64 16.41 -11.61
N ASN A 39 -28.13 15.20 -11.75
CA ASN A 39 -29.39 14.89 -12.43
C ASN A 39 -30.51 14.51 -11.44
N LEU A 40 -30.33 14.72 -10.14
CA LEU A 40 -31.29 14.30 -9.10
C LEU A 40 -32.70 14.83 -9.36
N LYS A 41 -32.81 16.11 -9.73
CA LYS A 41 -34.11 16.73 -10.04
C LYS A 41 -34.79 16.02 -11.23
N ALA A 42 -34.06 15.74 -12.29
CA ALA A 42 -34.58 15.03 -13.45
C ALA A 42 -35.00 13.60 -13.09
N ILE A 43 -34.22 12.91 -12.29
CA ILE A 43 -34.49 11.53 -11.84
C ILE A 43 -35.80 11.49 -11.01
N VAL A 44 -35.98 12.43 -10.08
CA VAL A 44 -37.13 12.48 -9.18
C VAL A 44 -38.40 12.91 -9.92
N THR A 45 -38.29 13.80 -10.95
CA THR A 45 -39.43 14.27 -11.72
C THR A 45 -39.79 13.37 -12.91
N THR A 46 -39.00 12.35 -13.19
CA THR A 46 -39.30 11.38 -14.28
C THR A 46 -40.37 10.41 -13.81
N ASP A 47 -41.43 10.31 -14.57
CA ASP A 47 -42.49 9.32 -14.37
C ASP A 47 -41.99 7.96 -14.86
N TRP A 48 -41.54 7.11 -13.91
CA TRP A 48 -40.95 5.82 -14.19
C TRP A 48 -41.93 4.79 -14.74
N GLU A 49 -43.23 4.99 -14.54
CA GLU A 49 -44.28 4.12 -15.11
C GLU A 49 -44.41 4.30 -16.62
N SER A 50 -44.04 5.50 -17.14
CA SER A 50 -44.09 5.80 -18.59
C SER A 50 -42.83 5.29 -19.33
N VAL A 51 -41.78 4.86 -18.63
CA VAL A 51 -40.56 4.34 -19.24
C VAL A 51 -40.75 2.85 -19.58
N SER A 52 -41.37 2.60 -20.72
CA SER A 52 -41.55 1.24 -21.26
C SER A 52 -40.23 0.64 -21.78
N PHE A 53 -39.34 0.31 -20.85
CA PHE A 53 -38.04 -0.29 -21.18
C PHE A 53 -38.14 -1.67 -21.82
N LEU A 54 -39.30 -2.34 -21.70
CA LEU A 54 -39.49 -3.72 -22.11
C LEU A 54 -40.30 -3.89 -23.42
N GLN A 55 -40.90 -2.85 -23.95
CA GLN A 55 -41.78 -3.02 -25.12
C GLN A 55 -41.13 -2.78 -26.50
N ASP A 56 -40.17 -1.86 -26.62
CA ASP A 56 -39.65 -1.49 -27.96
C ASP A 56 -38.14 -1.74 -28.17
N GLY A 57 -37.39 -2.19 -27.18
CA GLY A 57 -35.94 -2.49 -27.32
C GLY A 57 -35.03 -1.32 -27.76
N SER A 58 -35.59 -0.15 -27.97
CA SER A 58 -34.88 1.05 -28.42
C SER A 58 -34.87 2.13 -27.33
N VAL A 59 -33.72 2.32 -26.71
CA VAL A 59 -33.52 3.41 -25.76
C VAL A 59 -33.23 4.68 -26.55
N HIS A 60 -34.26 5.54 -26.76
CA HIS A 60 -34.07 6.87 -27.32
C HIS A 60 -33.40 7.79 -26.31
N PHE A 61 -32.06 7.82 -26.30
CA PHE A 61 -31.31 8.82 -25.56
C PHE A 61 -31.41 10.17 -26.25
N SER A 62 -32.33 11.03 -25.81
CA SER A 62 -32.28 12.45 -26.19
C SER A 62 -31.07 13.11 -25.54
N VAL A 63 -30.03 13.34 -26.35
CA VAL A 63 -28.80 14.01 -25.88
C VAL A 63 -29.07 15.50 -25.82
N THR A 64 -29.52 16.00 -24.69
CA THR A 64 -29.65 17.44 -24.46
C THR A 64 -28.27 18.03 -24.12
N PRO A 65 -27.97 19.28 -24.56
CA PRO A 65 -26.67 19.92 -24.25
C PRO A 65 -26.38 19.96 -22.74
N TYR A 66 -27.38 20.07 -21.91
CA TYR A 66 -27.24 19.97 -20.44
C TYR A 66 -26.65 18.64 -19.98
N ARG A 67 -27.04 17.51 -20.55
CA ARG A 67 -26.49 16.18 -20.18
C ARG A 67 -25.04 16.05 -20.57
N ILE A 68 -24.60 16.61 -21.70
CA ILE A 68 -23.20 16.64 -22.10
C ILE A 68 -22.38 17.43 -21.05
N VAL A 69 -22.88 18.60 -20.67
CA VAL A 69 -22.22 19.45 -19.66
C VAL A 69 -22.11 18.73 -18.31
N THR A 70 -23.15 18.04 -17.85
CA THR A 70 -23.10 17.28 -16.58
C THR A 70 -22.04 16.15 -16.59
N VAL A 71 -21.88 15.45 -17.73
CA VAL A 71 -20.84 14.42 -17.89
C VAL A 71 -19.44 15.03 -17.86
N ILE A 72 -19.23 16.14 -18.58
CA ILE A 72 -17.92 16.83 -18.60
C ILE A 72 -17.56 17.35 -17.19
N VAL A 73 -18.50 17.99 -16.50
CA VAL A 73 -18.28 18.49 -15.14
C VAL A 73 -17.97 17.34 -14.18
N SER A 74 -18.70 16.22 -14.26
CA SER A 74 -18.45 15.03 -13.43
C SER A 74 -17.06 14.47 -13.68
N ALA A 75 -16.61 14.38 -14.93
CA ALA A 75 -15.28 13.90 -15.28
C ALA A 75 -14.19 14.84 -14.72
N LEU A 76 -14.36 16.15 -14.84
CA LEU A 76 -13.42 17.14 -14.33
C LEU A 76 -13.29 17.07 -12.80
N VAL A 77 -14.41 16.94 -12.09
CA VAL A 77 -14.42 16.77 -10.62
C VAL A 77 -13.69 15.47 -10.23
N CYS A 78 -13.89 14.38 -10.97
CA CYS A 78 -13.17 13.12 -10.72
C CYS A 78 -11.65 13.26 -10.86
N VAL A 79 -11.17 13.98 -11.88
CA VAL A 79 -9.75 14.24 -12.09
C VAL A 79 -9.18 15.06 -10.93
N ILE A 80 -9.86 16.13 -10.53
CA ILE A 80 -9.44 16.98 -9.40
C ILE A 80 -9.42 16.18 -8.10
N ALA A 81 -10.47 15.38 -7.84
CA ALA A 81 -10.55 14.54 -6.66
C ALA A 81 -9.43 13.49 -6.62
N ALA A 82 -9.09 12.87 -7.75
CA ALA A 82 -7.99 11.91 -7.85
C ALA A 82 -6.64 12.58 -7.54
N PHE A 83 -6.40 13.78 -8.06
CA PHE A 83 -5.19 14.55 -7.80
C PHE A 83 -5.07 14.94 -6.32
N LEU A 84 -6.16 15.46 -5.73
CA LEU A 84 -6.21 15.80 -4.31
C LEU A 84 -6.01 14.57 -3.42
N TYR A 85 -6.64 13.45 -3.76
CA TYR A 85 -6.47 12.20 -3.02
C TYR A 85 -5.02 11.73 -3.02
N GLN A 86 -4.34 11.75 -4.16
CA GLN A 86 -2.92 11.41 -4.26
C GLN A 86 -2.05 12.35 -3.42
N ARG A 87 -2.40 13.64 -3.38
CA ARG A 87 -1.64 14.66 -2.64
C ARG A 87 -1.81 14.54 -1.12
N PHE A 88 -3.04 14.30 -0.65
CA PHE A 88 -3.35 14.27 0.79
C PHE A 88 -3.20 12.88 1.42
N GLN A 89 -3.37 11.80 0.66
CA GLN A 89 -3.32 10.42 1.16
C GLN A 89 -2.12 9.67 0.59
N TYR A 90 -1.00 10.37 0.41
CA TYR A 90 0.22 9.82 -0.17
C TYR A 90 0.66 8.51 0.48
N ASP A 91 0.67 8.43 1.82
CA ASP A 91 1.08 7.22 2.54
C ASP A 91 0.15 6.02 2.30
N ARG A 92 -1.15 6.24 2.20
CA ARG A 92 -2.10 5.16 1.89
C ARG A 92 -1.92 4.65 0.47
N VAL A 93 -1.76 5.56 -0.49
CA VAL A 93 -1.52 5.21 -1.89
C VAL A 93 -0.22 4.41 -2.01
N LYS A 94 0.85 4.86 -1.35
CA LYS A 94 2.14 4.19 -1.34
C LYS A 94 2.09 2.79 -0.70
N GLN A 95 1.32 2.62 0.38
CA GLN A 95 1.06 1.29 0.95
C GLN A 95 0.42 0.32 -0.06
N LEU A 96 -0.54 0.80 -0.87
CA LEU A 96 -1.15 -0.01 -1.93
C LEU A 96 -0.13 -0.40 -3.01
N PHE A 97 0.74 0.54 -3.40
CA PHE A 97 1.83 0.27 -4.36
C PHE A 97 2.81 -0.77 -3.83
N HIS A 98 3.23 -0.66 -2.55
CA HIS A 98 4.15 -1.62 -1.94
C HIS A 98 3.54 -3.02 -1.91
N ARG A 99 2.29 -3.15 -1.48
CA ARG A 99 1.58 -4.43 -1.46
C ARG A 99 1.46 -5.03 -2.87
N GLN A 100 1.13 -4.22 -3.87
CA GLN A 100 1.07 -4.65 -5.26
C GLN A 100 2.44 -5.12 -5.76
N LYS A 101 3.53 -4.40 -5.46
CA LYS A 101 4.89 -4.81 -5.82
C LYS A 101 5.28 -6.14 -5.17
N LEU A 102 4.98 -6.33 -3.88
CA LEU A 102 5.26 -7.58 -3.19
C LEU A 102 4.47 -8.76 -3.78
N ALA A 103 3.20 -8.57 -4.11
CA ALA A 103 2.40 -9.60 -4.76
C ALA A 103 2.95 -9.95 -6.16
N LYS A 104 3.34 -8.95 -6.95
CA LYS A 104 3.99 -9.15 -8.26
C LYS A 104 5.32 -9.86 -8.12
N MET A 105 6.15 -9.48 -7.15
CA MET A 105 7.44 -10.13 -6.88
C MET A 105 7.27 -11.65 -6.67
N ILE A 106 6.28 -12.09 -5.89
CA ILE A 106 6.00 -13.51 -5.66
C ILE A 106 5.57 -14.19 -6.97
N LEU A 107 4.67 -13.55 -7.73
CA LEU A 107 4.14 -14.11 -8.97
C LEU A 107 5.20 -14.19 -10.07
N GLU A 108 6.00 -13.15 -10.25
CA GLU A 108 7.05 -13.07 -11.28
C GLU A 108 8.23 -14.01 -11.00
N ASN A 109 8.53 -14.28 -9.71
CA ASN A 109 9.55 -15.27 -9.34
C ASN A 109 8.99 -16.71 -9.29
N GLY A 110 7.70 -16.91 -9.54
CA GLY A 110 7.09 -18.24 -9.52
C GLY A 110 7.04 -18.90 -8.13
N TRP A 111 7.02 -18.12 -7.04
CA TRP A 111 6.98 -18.65 -5.67
C TRP A 111 5.57 -18.98 -5.23
N TYR A 112 4.82 -19.63 -6.08
CA TYR A 112 3.46 -20.08 -5.83
C TYR A 112 3.23 -21.43 -6.51
N GLU A 113 2.20 -22.12 -6.11
CA GLU A 113 1.75 -23.34 -6.79
C GLU A 113 0.37 -23.11 -7.37
N SER A 114 0.19 -23.59 -8.60
CA SER A 114 -1.10 -23.51 -9.30
C SER A 114 -1.49 -24.86 -9.87
N GLU A 115 -2.76 -25.16 -9.80
CA GLU A 115 -3.36 -26.30 -10.48
C GLU A 115 -4.18 -25.81 -11.66
N THR A 116 -4.01 -26.49 -12.79
CA THR A 116 -4.80 -26.22 -14.00
C THR A 116 -6.11 -26.97 -13.88
N THR A 117 -7.19 -26.29 -13.54
CA THR A 117 -8.52 -26.88 -13.50
C THR A 117 -9.14 -26.76 -14.90
N GLN A 118 -9.39 -27.91 -15.55
CA GLN A 118 -10.26 -27.95 -16.71
C GLN A 118 -11.71 -27.87 -16.17
N GLU A 119 -12.34 -26.71 -16.32
CA GLU A 119 -13.79 -26.62 -16.14
C GLU A 119 -14.43 -27.39 -17.29
N SER A 120 -14.94 -28.59 -17.01
CA SER A 120 -15.90 -29.26 -17.87
C SER A 120 -17.20 -28.46 -17.80
N GLY A 121 -17.30 -27.41 -18.63
CA GLY A 121 -18.53 -26.63 -18.75
C GLY A 121 -19.66 -27.49 -19.27
N PHE A 122 -20.87 -27.23 -18.82
CA PHE A 122 -22.12 -27.87 -19.24
C PHE A 122 -22.38 -27.74 -20.76
N PHE A 123 -21.61 -26.90 -21.46
CA PHE A 123 -21.65 -26.73 -22.91
C PHE A 123 -20.33 -27.24 -23.52
N LYS A 124 -20.33 -28.50 -23.92
CA LYS A 124 -19.19 -29.19 -24.57
C LYS A 124 -18.82 -28.66 -25.95
N ASP A 125 -19.63 -27.80 -26.55
CA ASP A 125 -19.53 -27.39 -27.94
C ASP A 125 -19.02 -25.98 -28.19
N LEU A 126 -18.55 -25.27 -27.11
CA LEU A 126 -17.87 -23.99 -27.28
C LEU A 126 -16.36 -24.19 -27.36
N PRO A 127 -15.64 -23.48 -28.28
CA PRO A 127 -14.21 -23.63 -28.44
C PRO A 127 -13.50 -23.37 -27.11
N ALA A 128 -12.53 -24.23 -26.79
CA ALA A 128 -11.81 -24.36 -25.54
C ALA A 128 -11.67 -23.06 -24.75
N SER A 129 -12.46 -22.94 -23.68
CA SER A 129 -12.34 -21.85 -22.73
C SER A 129 -10.93 -21.88 -22.11
N SER A 130 -10.34 -20.74 -21.96
CA SER A 130 -9.03 -20.50 -21.37
C SER A 130 -8.83 -21.36 -20.10
N LYS A 131 -7.78 -22.18 -20.09
CA LYS A 131 -7.33 -22.91 -18.89
C LYS A 131 -7.22 -21.92 -17.75
N LYS A 132 -8.11 -21.99 -16.77
CA LYS A 132 -8.02 -21.16 -15.57
C LYS A 132 -7.03 -21.80 -14.61
N GLU A 133 -5.90 -21.16 -14.40
CA GLU A 133 -4.98 -21.53 -13.34
C GLU A 133 -5.53 -21.08 -11.99
N LYS A 134 -5.74 -22.03 -11.09
CA LYS A 134 -6.13 -21.77 -9.71
C LYS A 134 -4.87 -21.89 -8.84
N ILE A 135 -4.52 -20.81 -8.16
CA ILE A 135 -3.40 -20.78 -7.21
C ILE A 135 -3.82 -21.59 -5.98
N THR A 136 -3.10 -22.69 -5.71
CA THR A 136 -3.32 -23.58 -4.56
C THR A 136 -2.46 -23.19 -3.37
N TYR A 137 -1.23 -22.75 -3.62
CA TYR A 137 -0.32 -22.27 -2.59
C TYR A 137 0.20 -20.89 -2.93
N PHE A 138 0.19 -19.99 -1.96
CA PHE A 138 0.79 -18.65 -2.04
C PHE A 138 1.47 -18.34 -0.70
N PRO A 139 2.74 -17.91 -0.68
CA PRO A 139 3.46 -17.63 0.56
C PRO A 139 2.74 -16.57 1.40
N LYS A 140 2.70 -16.79 2.70
CA LYS A 140 2.06 -15.85 3.63
C LYS A 140 3.03 -14.75 4.00
N LEU A 141 2.89 -13.61 3.30
CA LEU A 141 3.57 -12.37 3.63
C LEU A 141 2.59 -11.38 4.27
N TYR A 142 3.08 -10.71 5.30
CA TYR A 142 2.34 -9.66 6.00
C TYR A 142 3.08 -8.35 5.87
N TYR A 143 2.34 -7.29 5.62
CA TYR A 143 2.84 -5.94 5.41
C TYR A 143 2.25 -5.00 6.45
N ARG A 144 3.11 -4.28 7.17
CA ARG A 144 2.73 -3.23 8.10
C ARG A 144 3.66 -2.05 7.94
N MET A 145 3.10 -0.86 7.98
CA MET A 145 3.84 0.40 8.00
C MET A 145 3.52 1.13 9.29
N ASP A 146 4.54 1.57 9.99
CA ASP A 146 4.41 2.23 11.28
C ASP A 146 5.61 3.18 11.50
N ASN A 147 5.33 4.46 11.82
CA ASN A 147 6.33 5.47 12.15
C ASN A 147 7.52 5.58 11.18
N GLY A 148 7.29 5.51 9.86
CA GLY A 148 8.34 5.58 8.85
C GLY A 148 9.14 4.29 8.66
N LEU A 149 8.79 3.23 9.39
CA LEU A 149 9.33 1.90 9.24
C LEU A 149 8.33 0.99 8.54
N LEU A 150 8.85 0.12 7.72
CA LEU A 150 8.11 -0.87 6.98
C LEU A 150 8.47 -2.26 7.49
N TYR A 151 7.49 -2.95 8.02
CA TYR A 151 7.62 -4.31 8.54
C TYR A 151 7.07 -5.31 7.53
N ILE A 152 7.92 -6.21 7.07
CA ILE A 152 7.53 -7.32 6.21
C ILE A 152 7.82 -8.61 6.96
N ARG A 153 6.77 -9.39 7.23
CA ARG A 153 6.88 -10.67 7.91
C ARG A 153 6.52 -11.78 6.95
N THR A 154 7.40 -12.77 6.89
CA THR A 154 7.22 -13.95 6.04
C THR A 154 7.15 -15.17 6.93
N GLU A 155 6.05 -15.95 6.81
CA GLU A 155 5.89 -17.19 7.57
C GLU A 155 6.87 -18.26 7.07
N ILE A 156 7.51 -18.97 8.01
CA ILE A 156 8.39 -20.10 7.73
C ILE A 156 7.53 -21.35 7.68
N THR A 157 7.46 -22.00 6.52
CA THR A 157 6.57 -23.14 6.28
C THR A 157 7.29 -24.42 5.91
N LEU A 158 8.63 -24.50 6.01
CA LEU A 158 9.44 -25.63 5.57
C LEU A 158 9.14 -26.10 4.13
N GLY A 159 8.54 -25.22 3.35
CA GLY A 159 8.12 -25.50 1.98
C GLY A 159 9.21 -25.21 0.95
N LYS A 160 8.93 -25.56 -0.31
CA LYS A 160 9.82 -25.44 -1.48
C LYS A 160 10.51 -24.08 -1.62
N TYR A 161 9.85 -22.99 -1.22
CA TYR A 161 10.34 -21.61 -1.42
C TYR A 161 10.91 -20.97 -0.17
N GLN A 162 11.19 -21.76 0.88
CA GLN A 162 11.65 -21.23 2.16
C GLN A 162 12.96 -20.46 2.05
N ASP A 163 13.96 -21.03 1.36
CA ASP A 163 15.27 -20.39 1.25
C ASP A 163 15.20 -19.05 0.53
N GLN A 164 14.37 -18.94 -0.50
CA GLN A 164 14.14 -17.70 -1.23
C GLN A 164 13.45 -16.66 -0.34
N LEU A 165 12.53 -17.09 0.52
CA LEU A 165 11.80 -16.23 1.44
C LEU A 165 12.66 -15.80 2.64
N LEU A 166 13.67 -16.60 2.99
CA LEU A 166 14.66 -16.25 4.00
C LEU A 166 15.72 -15.26 3.50
N HIS A 167 15.90 -15.11 2.19
CA HIS A 167 16.90 -14.25 1.56
C HIS A 167 16.27 -13.19 0.65
N LEU A 168 15.32 -12.42 1.20
CA LEU A 168 14.61 -11.36 0.48
C LEU A 168 15.27 -9.99 0.57
N GLU A 169 16.33 -9.81 1.36
CA GLU A 169 16.92 -8.52 1.71
C GLU A 169 17.10 -7.60 0.49
N LYS A 170 17.95 -8.02 -0.43
CA LYS A 170 18.28 -7.22 -1.63
C LYS A 170 17.07 -6.96 -2.53
N LYS A 171 16.16 -7.95 -2.65
CA LYS A 171 14.94 -7.79 -3.46
C LYS A 171 13.97 -6.80 -2.84
N LEU A 172 13.89 -6.77 -1.51
CA LEU A 172 13.05 -5.81 -0.79
C LEU A 172 13.63 -4.40 -0.87
N GLU A 173 14.94 -4.23 -0.65
CA GLU A 173 15.61 -2.94 -0.77
C GLU A 173 15.42 -2.33 -2.16
N THR A 174 15.78 -3.07 -3.19
CA THR A 174 15.69 -2.58 -4.58
C THR A 174 14.25 -2.45 -5.07
N GLY A 175 13.38 -3.39 -4.72
CA GLY A 175 11.99 -3.40 -5.17
C GLY A 175 11.12 -2.33 -4.52
N LEU A 176 11.35 -2.02 -3.24
CA LEU A 176 10.58 -1.04 -2.49
C LEU A 176 11.26 0.33 -2.39
N TYR A 177 12.54 0.42 -2.84
CA TYR A 177 13.37 1.62 -2.69
C TYR A 177 13.49 2.06 -1.23
N CYS A 178 13.72 1.09 -0.33
CA CYS A 178 13.86 1.28 1.10
C CYS A 178 15.17 0.66 1.57
N GLU A 179 15.79 1.20 2.59
CA GLU A 179 17.00 0.66 3.21
C GLU A 179 16.63 -0.38 4.26
N LEU A 180 17.30 -1.53 4.28
CA LEU A 180 17.10 -2.56 5.30
C LEU A 180 17.74 -2.14 6.62
N VAL A 181 16.95 -2.05 7.68
CA VAL A 181 17.40 -1.71 9.03
C VAL A 181 17.79 -2.96 9.81
N SER A 182 16.92 -3.96 9.80
CA SER A 182 17.17 -5.23 10.50
C SER A 182 16.45 -6.39 9.84
N LYS A 183 17.01 -7.58 10.07
CA LYS A 183 16.40 -8.87 9.76
C LYS A 183 16.44 -9.71 11.01
N GLU A 184 15.29 -10.15 11.46
CA GLU A 184 15.16 -10.98 12.66
C GLU A 184 14.46 -12.30 12.31
N LEU A 185 15.10 -13.39 12.68
CA LEU A 185 14.52 -14.72 12.61
C LEU A 185 13.80 -14.98 13.94
N LYS A 186 12.50 -15.24 13.89
CA LYS A 186 11.66 -15.61 15.04
C LYS A 186 11.12 -17.02 14.83
N ASP A 187 10.62 -17.64 15.87
CA ASP A 187 10.25 -19.08 15.88
C ASP A 187 9.43 -19.55 14.67
N SER A 188 8.56 -18.71 14.13
CA SER A 188 7.65 -19.09 13.04
C SER A 188 7.68 -18.16 11.81
N TYR A 189 8.48 -17.10 11.86
CA TYR A 189 8.55 -16.11 10.77
C TYR A 189 9.88 -15.35 10.76
N VAL A 190 10.21 -14.81 9.59
CA VAL A 190 11.26 -13.81 9.41
C VAL A 190 10.65 -12.44 9.35
N GLU A 191 11.17 -11.51 10.12
CA GLU A 191 10.79 -10.10 10.07
C GLU A 191 11.89 -9.28 9.41
N TYR A 192 11.52 -8.58 8.34
CA TYR A 192 12.34 -7.58 7.67
C TYR A 192 11.83 -6.21 8.05
N VAL A 193 12.69 -5.37 8.61
CA VAL A 193 12.39 -3.97 8.93
C VAL A 193 13.15 -3.09 7.96
N LEU A 194 12.42 -2.31 7.17
CA LEU A 194 13.00 -1.40 6.19
C LEU A 194 12.66 0.04 6.57
N LEU A 195 13.59 0.95 6.32
CA LEU A 195 13.40 2.37 6.50
C LEU A 195 12.75 2.97 5.24
N TYR A 196 11.49 3.35 5.39
CA TYR A 196 10.67 3.87 4.31
C TYR A 196 10.80 5.39 4.13
N ASP A 197 10.84 6.11 5.24
CA ASP A 197 10.94 7.56 5.23
C ASP A 197 11.96 8.04 6.25
N THR A 198 13.14 8.38 5.76
CA THR A 198 14.21 8.98 6.57
C THR A 198 13.84 10.37 7.07
N ILE A 199 12.96 11.07 6.34
CA ILE A 199 12.60 12.46 6.62
C ILE A 199 11.55 12.54 7.72
N ALA A 200 10.58 11.61 7.75
CA ALA A 200 9.48 11.62 8.73
C ALA A 200 9.94 11.49 10.18
N ASN A 201 11.11 10.86 10.40
CA ASN A 201 11.68 10.67 11.73
C ASN A 201 12.81 11.66 12.06
N ARG A 202 13.20 12.50 11.10
CA ARG A 202 14.17 13.57 11.37
C ARG A 202 13.53 14.63 12.26
N ILE A 203 14.34 15.16 13.15
CA ILE A 203 14.04 16.34 13.94
C ILE A 203 14.99 17.48 13.53
N THR A 204 14.55 18.69 13.70
CA THR A 204 15.40 19.87 13.51
C THR A 204 16.32 20.06 14.72
N ILE A 205 17.39 20.82 14.54
CA ILE A 205 18.34 21.16 15.63
C ILE A 205 17.63 21.75 16.86
N ASN A 206 16.58 22.54 16.62
CA ASN A 206 15.80 23.17 17.69
C ASN A 206 14.91 22.18 18.48
N GLU A 207 14.65 20.99 17.91
CA GLU A 207 13.86 19.93 18.55
C GLU A 207 14.75 18.93 19.31
N VAL A 208 16.08 19.04 19.17
CA VAL A 208 17.04 18.27 19.97
C VAL A 208 17.12 18.95 21.33
N GLN A 209 16.45 18.39 22.31
CA GLN A 209 16.36 18.93 23.65
C GLN A 209 16.79 17.90 24.68
N ALA A 210 17.54 18.35 25.68
CA ALA A 210 17.91 17.55 26.83
C ALA A 210 16.87 17.77 27.94
N GLU A 211 16.21 16.72 28.36
CA GLU A 211 15.21 16.75 29.42
C GLU A 211 15.42 15.59 30.39
N HIS A 212 15.50 15.87 31.68
CA HIS A 212 15.53 14.87 32.75
C HIS A 212 16.53 13.70 32.51
N GLY A 213 17.76 14.02 32.10
CA GLY A 213 18.77 12.98 31.87
C GLY A 213 18.61 12.21 30.55
N SER A 214 17.77 12.68 29.67
CA SER A 214 17.51 12.10 28.35
C SER A 214 17.67 13.15 27.26
N LEU A 215 18.23 12.75 26.12
CA LEU A 215 18.38 13.59 24.93
C LEU A 215 17.57 13.02 23.78
N ARG A 216 16.74 13.84 23.16
CA ARG A 216 15.97 13.45 22.00
C ARG A 216 16.86 13.46 20.75
N LEU A 217 17.10 12.28 20.17
CA LEU A 217 17.94 12.12 18.96
C LEU A 217 17.14 12.10 17.66
N MET A 218 15.92 11.56 17.73
CA MET A 218 14.94 11.51 16.62
C MET A 218 13.53 11.61 17.20
N LYS A 219 12.50 11.68 16.34
CA LYS A 219 11.11 11.84 16.77
C LYS A 219 10.66 10.84 17.85
N ASN A 220 11.15 9.60 17.77
CA ASN A 220 10.79 8.53 18.71
C ASN A 220 12.03 7.84 19.32
N VAL A 221 13.20 8.47 19.27
CA VAL A 221 14.46 7.91 19.79
C VAL A 221 15.03 8.88 20.82
N TRP A 222 15.17 8.37 22.04
CA TRP A 222 15.72 9.07 23.16
C TRP A 222 16.96 8.37 23.66
N TRP A 223 18.00 9.11 24.01
CA TRP A 223 19.18 8.61 24.66
C TRP A 223 19.15 9.03 26.13
N GLU A 224 18.99 8.04 27.00
CA GLU A 224 19.00 8.22 28.47
C GLU A 224 20.46 8.25 28.94
N TYR A 225 21.14 9.38 28.80
CA TYR A 225 22.56 9.50 29.07
C TYR A 225 22.89 9.37 30.57
N ASP A 226 21.96 9.61 31.48
CA ASP A 226 22.14 9.36 32.91
C ASP A 226 22.25 7.87 33.22
N LYS A 227 21.52 7.02 32.51
CA LYS A 227 21.55 5.57 32.71
C LYS A 227 22.59 4.87 31.84
N LEU A 228 22.73 5.33 30.60
CA LEU A 228 23.58 4.76 29.57
C LEU A 228 24.49 5.84 28.98
N PRO A 229 25.59 6.23 29.69
CA PRO A 229 26.41 7.38 29.30
C PRO A 229 27.26 7.13 28.04
N HIS A 230 27.37 5.89 27.60
CA HIS A 230 28.20 5.53 26.44
C HIS A 230 27.36 5.44 25.17
N MET A 231 27.81 6.13 24.11
CA MET A 231 27.20 6.08 22.78
C MET A 231 28.29 5.78 21.75
N LEU A 232 28.05 4.81 20.87
CA LEU A 232 28.90 4.54 19.72
C LEU A 232 28.30 5.23 18.48
N ILE A 233 29.08 6.16 17.89
CA ILE A 233 28.71 6.86 16.66
C ILE A 233 29.63 6.36 15.54
N SER A 234 29.07 5.64 14.58
CA SER A 234 29.80 5.13 13.42
C SER A 234 29.22 5.71 12.11
N GLY A 235 30.03 5.75 11.08
CA GLY A 235 29.60 6.22 9.76
C GLY A 235 30.80 6.54 8.85
N GLY A 236 30.57 6.54 7.54
CA GLY A 236 31.57 6.86 6.53
C GLY A 236 32.03 8.32 6.56
N THR A 237 33.07 8.63 5.80
CA THR A 237 33.55 10.00 5.58
C THR A 237 32.44 10.83 4.91
N GLY A 238 32.17 12.03 5.42
CA GLY A 238 31.06 12.86 4.93
C GLY A 238 29.68 12.49 5.47
N GLY A 239 29.53 11.45 6.30
CA GLY A 239 28.26 10.98 6.87
C GLY A 239 27.66 11.86 7.98
N GLY A 240 28.16 13.06 8.20
CA GLY A 240 27.59 14.03 9.15
C GLY A 240 27.91 13.77 10.63
N LYS A 241 28.85 12.85 10.97
CA LYS A 241 29.21 12.53 12.37
C LYS A 241 29.55 13.76 13.19
N THR A 242 30.40 14.63 12.66
CA THR A 242 30.84 15.86 13.34
C THR A 242 29.67 16.80 13.64
N TYR A 243 28.78 17.00 12.68
CA TYR A 243 27.57 17.81 12.89
C TYR A 243 26.67 17.20 13.97
N PHE A 244 26.50 15.90 13.96
CA PHE A 244 25.70 15.19 14.98
C PHE A 244 26.28 15.37 16.38
N ILE A 245 27.62 15.21 16.53
CA ILE A 245 28.30 15.42 17.82
C ILE A 245 28.14 16.86 18.28
N LEU A 246 28.34 17.83 17.40
CA LEU A 246 28.19 19.25 17.74
C LEU A 246 26.76 19.58 18.18
N THR A 247 25.75 18.98 17.52
CA THR A 247 24.33 19.13 17.90
C THR A 247 24.07 18.59 19.29
N ILE A 248 24.64 17.43 19.64
CA ILE A 248 24.53 16.84 20.99
C ILE A 248 25.16 17.78 22.03
N ILE A 249 26.38 18.24 21.78
CA ILE A 249 27.09 19.15 22.69
C ILE A 249 26.25 20.42 22.90
N GLU A 250 25.77 21.03 21.84
CA GLU A 250 24.94 22.24 21.92
C GLU A 250 23.65 21.99 22.73
N ALA A 251 22.99 20.86 22.53
CA ALA A 251 21.76 20.53 23.25
C ALA A 251 21.98 20.24 24.74
N LEU A 252 23.15 19.73 25.11
CA LEU A 252 23.53 19.49 26.51
C LEU A 252 24.02 20.75 27.24
N LEU A 253 24.42 21.79 26.51
CA LEU A 253 24.87 23.05 27.08
C LEU A 253 23.73 24.07 27.25
N ARG A 254 22.58 23.84 26.68
CA ARG A 254 21.38 24.68 26.86
C ARG A 254 20.65 24.33 28.14
#